data_32e466a31a9487a77e5c515ea648b99b
#
_entry.id   32e466a31a9487a77e5c515ea648b99b
#
_cell.length_a   1.000
_cell.length_b   1.000
_cell.length_c   1.000
_cell.angle_alpha   90.00
_cell.angle_beta   90.00
_cell.angle_gamma   90.00
#
_symmetry.space_group_name_H-M   'P 1'
#
loop_
_entity.id
_entity.type
_entity.pdbx_description
1 polymer ?
#
loop_
_entity_poly.entity_id
_entity_poly.type
_entity_poly.pdbx_seq_one_letter_code
_entity_poly.pdbx_strand_id
1 'polypeptide(L)'
;MKKARLLLACMFLSVFFVSHALAHTPFCFCSDNGDGTILCEGGFLDGSSAVGVKIQVVNTNGKIFVEGYLDKKSEFIFNKPSDRYTVIFDAGFEHTMTVPSSE
;
A
#
# COMPACT_ATOMS: atom_id res chain seq x y z
N MET A 1 -7.01 11.72 -45.80
CA MET A 1 -8.04 11.99 -44.80
C MET A 1 -8.36 10.81 -43.94
N LYS A 2 -8.50 9.59 -44.42
CA LYS A 2 -8.77 8.40 -43.61
C LYS A 2 -7.60 8.01 -42.69
N LYS A 3 -6.35 8.24 -43.09
CA LYS A 3 -5.15 7.90 -42.29
C LYS A 3 -4.95 8.82 -41.08
N ALA A 4 -5.39 10.10 -41.17
CA ALA A 4 -5.28 11.04 -40.04
C ALA A 4 -6.28 10.77 -38.92
N ARG A 5 -7.46 10.23 -39.22
CA ARG A 5 -8.47 9.85 -38.24
C ARG A 5 -8.08 8.62 -37.45
N LEU A 6 -7.39 7.65 -38.08
CA LEU A 6 -6.91 6.46 -37.41
C LEU A 6 -5.76 6.79 -36.43
N LEU A 7 -4.86 7.70 -36.80
CA LEU A 7 -3.77 8.16 -35.94
C LEU A 7 -4.27 8.89 -34.69
N LEU A 8 -5.33 9.70 -34.82
CA LEU A 8 -5.93 10.40 -33.68
C LEU A 8 -6.60 9.41 -32.72
N ALA A 9 -7.26 8.37 -33.20
CA ALA A 9 -7.90 7.36 -32.37
C ALA A 9 -6.88 6.53 -31.60
N CYS A 10 -5.73 6.17 -32.20
CA CYS A 10 -4.65 5.45 -31.52
C CYS A 10 -3.98 6.28 -30.42
N MET A 11 -3.83 7.58 -30.64
CA MET A 11 -3.25 8.50 -29.65
C MET A 11 -4.16 8.69 -28.43
N PHE A 12 -5.46 8.70 -28.62
CA PHE A 12 -6.46 8.78 -27.56
C PHE A 12 -6.48 7.49 -26.71
N LEU A 13 -6.30 6.33 -27.31
CA LEU A 13 -6.24 5.05 -26.61
C LEU A 13 -5.00 4.93 -25.73
N SER A 14 -3.84 5.44 -26.16
CA SER A 14 -2.59 5.40 -25.39
C SER A 14 -2.66 6.18 -24.08
N VAL A 15 -3.35 7.30 -24.07
CA VAL A 15 -3.52 8.15 -22.87
C VAL A 15 -4.41 7.47 -21.84
N PHE A 16 -5.38 6.68 -22.26
CA PHE A 16 -6.28 5.94 -21.37
C PHE A 16 -5.57 4.84 -20.60
N PHE A 17 -4.57 4.16 -21.21
CA PHE A 17 -3.80 3.11 -20.56
C PHE A 17 -2.84 3.64 -19.50
N VAL A 18 -2.26 4.83 -19.68
CA VAL A 18 -1.34 5.44 -18.71
C VAL A 18 -2.06 5.84 -17.42
N SER A 19 -3.30 6.35 -17.49
CA SER A 19 -4.06 6.69 -16.28
C SER A 19 -4.52 5.46 -15.49
N HIS A 20 -4.64 4.30 -16.12
CA HIS A 20 -5.01 3.06 -15.44
C HIS A 20 -3.87 2.47 -14.58
N ALA A 21 -2.61 2.69 -14.98
CA ALA A 21 -1.43 2.18 -14.26
C ALA A 21 -1.20 2.90 -12.93
N LEU A 22 -1.71 4.12 -12.73
CA LEU A 22 -1.57 4.91 -11.50
C LEU A 22 -2.71 4.67 -10.50
N ALA A 23 -3.80 3.99 -10.92
CA ALA A 23 -5.04 3.87 -10.14
C ALA A 23 -4.89 3.00 -8.90
N HIS A 24 -3.92 2.06 -8.87
CA HIS A 24 -3.76 1.09 -7.79
C HIS A 24 -2.45 1.24 -7.02
N THR A 25 -1.90 2.46 -6.98
CA THR A 25 -0.68 2.70 -6.21
C THR A 25 -1.00 2.65 -4.72
N PRO A 26 -0.40 1.71 -3.96
CA PRO A 26 -0.66 1.59 -2.54
C PRO A 26 0.10 2.63 -1.74
N PHE A 27 -0.41 2.98 -0.57
CA PHE A 27 0.35 3.72 0.44
C PHE A 27 0.05 3.16 1.83
N CYS A 28 1.01 3.31 2.73
CA CYS A 28 0.87 2.90 4.12
C CYS A 28 1.66 3.85 5.01
N PHE A 29 1.04 4.36 6.06
CA PHE A 29 1.66 5.20 7.07
C PHE A 29 1.49 4.57 8.42
N CYS A 30 2.58 4.55 9.21
CA CYS A 30 2.54 4.06 10.58
C CYS A 30 2.99 5.17 11.53
N SER A 31 2.31 5.29 12.66
CA SER A 31 2.61 6.28 13.70
C SER A 31 2.58 5.65 15.07
N ASP A 32 3.42 6.17 15.97
CA ASP A 32 3.48 5.74 17.36
C ASP A 32 2.37 6.43 18.14
N ASN A 33 1.51 5.65 18.80
CA ASN A 33 0.41 6.18 19.61
C ASN A 33 0.87 6.75 20.96
N GLY A 34 2.11 6.47 21.35
CA GLY A 34 2.65 6.93 22.63
C GLY A 34 2.25 6.09 23.84
N ASP A 35 1.51 5.02 23.63
CA ASP A 35 1.02 4.11 24.68
C ASP A 35 1.59 2.69 24.55
N GLY A 36 2.63 2.51 23.75
CA GLY A 36 3.23 1.20 23.48
C GLY A 36 2.64 0.52 22.26
N THR A 37 1.76 1.19 21.51
CA THR A 37 1.20 0.65 20.27
C THR A 37 1.53 1.52 19.07
N ILE A 38 1.52 0.88 17.90
CA ILE A 38 1.72 1.52 16.59
C ILE A 38 0.42 1.39 15.80
N LEU A 39 0.00 2.50 15.21
CA LEU A 39 -1.14 2.54 14.29
C LEU A 39 -0.63 2.65 12.86
N CYS A 40 -1.05 1.74 12.01
CA CYS A 40 -0.80 1.80 10.56
C CYS A 40 -2.08 2.05 9.81
N GLU A 41 -2.04 2.95 8.84
CA GLU A 41 -3.16 3.28 7.96
C GLU A 41 -2.74 3.01 6.52
N GLY A 42 -3.60 2.34 5.76
CA GLY A 42 -3.32 2.01 4.38
C GLY A 42 -4.41 2.47 3.44
N GLY A 43 -4.07 2.55 2.16
CA GLY A 43 -5.01 2.95 1.12
C GLY A 43 -4.38 2.88 -0.25
N PHE A 44 -5.11 3.40 -1.23
CA PHE A 44 -4.66 3.52 -2.61
C PHE A 44 -4.84 4.96 -3.08
N LEU A 45 -3.95 5.41 -3.97
CA LEU A 45 -3.96 6.80 -4.45
C LEU A 45 -5.23 7.17 -5.24
N ASP A 46 -5.95 6.17 -5.75
CA ASP A 46 -7.25 6.39 -6.42
C ASP A 46 -8.42 6.54 -5.44
N GLY A 47 -8.15 6.49 -4.13
CA GLY A 47 -9.16 6.57 -3.10
C GLY A 47 -9.87 5.26 -2.77
N SER A 48 -9.51 4.15 -3.43
CA SER A 48 -10.10 2.86 -3.11
C SER A 48 -9.65 2.37 -1.73
N SER A 49 -10.52 1.60 -1.07
CA SER A 49 -10.31 1.12 0.29
C SER A 49 -9.25 0.04 0.37
N ALA A 50 -8.45 0.06 1.44
CA ALA A 50 -7.50 -1.00 1.75
C ALA A 50 -8.02 -1.96 2.84
N VAL A 51 -9.32 -1.96 3.10
CA VAL A 51 -9.95 -2.91 4.05
C VAL A 51 -9.63 -4.33 3.64
N GLY A 52 -9.18 -5.15 4.61
CA GLY A 52 -8.85 -6.54 4.36
C GLY A 52 -7.49 -6.80 3.72
N VAL A 53 -6.72 -5.77 3.46
CA VAL A 53 -5.35 -5.94 2.93
C VAL A 53 -4.46 -6.52 4.02
N LYS A 54 -3.63 -7.49 3.64
CA LYS A 54 -2.72 -8.17 4.54
C LYS A 54 -1.59 -7.24 5.00
N ILE A 55 -1.28 -7.29 6.29
CA ILE A 55 -0.18 -6.54 6.88
C ILE A 55 0.64 -7.47 7.77
N GLN A 56 1.96 -7.33 7.71
CA GLN A 56 2.91 -8.09 8.51
C GLN A 56 3.91 -7.14 9.16
N VAL A 57 4.31 -7.45 10.38
CA VAL A 57 5.40 -6.76 11.07
C VAL A 57 6.52 -7.76 11.27
N VAL A 58 7.67 -7.47 10.69
CA VAL A 58 8.81 -8.41 10.66
C VAL A 58 10.04 -7.78 11.30
N ASN A 59 10.93 -8.63 11.85
CA ASN A 59 12.20 -8.17 12.37
C ASN A 59 13.25 -8.04 11.26
N THR A 60 14.46 -7.64 11.61
CA THR A 60 15.57 -7.48 10.65
C THR A 60 15.99 -8.79 9.98
N ASN A 61 15.65 -9.93 10.56
CA ASN A 61 15.91 -11.26 9.99
C ASN A 61 14.73 -11.81 9.16
N GLY A 62 13.67 -11.03 9.03
CA GLY A 62 12.48 -11.46 8.28
C GLY A 62 11.50 -12.30 9.09
N LYS A 63 11.72 -12.49 10.39
CA LYS A 63 10.79 -13.21 11.25
C LYS A 63 9.55 -12.36 11.50
N ILE A 64 8.37 -12.97 11.36
CA ILE A 64 7.09 -12.30 11.57
C ILE A 64 6.82 -12.17 13.07
N PHE A 65 6.68 -10.94 13.56
CA PHE A 65 6.22 -10.65 14.92
C PHE A 65 4.70 -10.76 15.03
N VAL A 66 4.01 -10.17 14.07
CA VAL A 66 2.56 -10.15 14.04
C VAL A 66 2.10 -10.02 12.60
N GLU A 67 0.96 -10.61 12.30
CA GLU A 67 0.35 -10.47 10.98
C GLU A 67 -1.17 -10.39 11.14
N GLY A 68 -1.81 -9.71 10.20
CA GLY A 68 -3.25 -9.54 10.20
C GLY A 68 -3.72 -8.83 8.94
N TYR A 69 -4.88 -8.22 9.05
CA TYR A 69 -5.54 -7.55 7.93
C TYR A 69 -6.04 -6.19 8.39
N LEU A 70 -6.01 -5.21 7.49
CA LEU A 70 -6.55 -3.90 7.80
C LEU A 70 -8.05 -4.00 8.10
N ASP A 71 -8.48 -3.27 9.11
CA ASP A 71 -9.85 -3.30 9.60
C ASP A 71 -10.79 -2.43 8.73
N LYS A 72 -12.03 -2.23 9.18
CA LYS A 72 -13.04 -1.46 8.44
C LYS A 72 -12.67 0.00 8.19
N LYS A 73 -11.70 0.52 8.95
CA LYS A 73 -11.16 1.88 8.79
C LYS A 73 -9.88 1.91 7.98
N SER A 74 -9.48 0.77 7.38
CA SER A 74 -8.19 0.59 6.70
C SER A 74 -7.01 0.80 7.65
N GLU A 75 -7.15 0.37 8.90
CA GLU A 75 -6.18 0.53 9.97
C GLU A 75 -5.75 -0.81 10.55
N PHE A 76 -4.55 -0.84 11.13
CA PHE A 76 -4.03 -1.96 11.89
C PHE A 76 -3.21 -1.45 13.06
N ILE A 77 -3.48 -1.96 14.26
CA ILE A 77 -2.77 -1.58 15.48
C ILE A 77 -2.02 -2.79 16.00
N PHE A 78 -0.77 -2.61 16.38
CA PHE A 78 0.03 -3.68 16.97
C PHE A 78 0.89 -3.13 18.12
N ASN A 79 1.30 -4.03 19.01
CA ASN A 79 2.21 -3.68 20.10
C ASN A 79 3.59 -3.38 19.52
N LYS A 80 4.17 -2.24 19.91
CA LYS A 80 5.48 -1.82 19.42
C LYS A 80 6.54 -2.84 19.84
N PRO A 81 7.26 -3.45 18.87
CA PRO A 81 8.37 -4.33 19.20
C PRO A 81 9.52 -3.57 19.89
N SER A 82 10.28 -4.28 20.72
CA SER A 82 11.46 -3.68 21.40
C SER A 82 12.61 -3.44 20.44
N ASP A 83 12.69 -4.21 19.36
CA ASP A 83 13.76 -4.09 18.36
C ASP A 83 13.23 -3.44 17.09
N ARG A 84 14.14 -3.16 16.17
CA ARG A 84 13.79 -2.64 14.85
C ARG A 84 12.86 -3.60 14.11
N TYR A 85 11.92 -3.04 13.41
CA TYR A 85 10.93 -3.77 12.65
C TYR A 85 10.64 -3.08 11.31
N THR A 86 10.05 -3.84 10.41
CA THR A 86 9.54 -3.33 9.15
C THR A 86 8.09 -3.78 9.01
N VAL A 87 7.23 -2.86 8.60
CA VAL A 87 5.83 -3.17 8.29
C VAL A 87 5.73 -3.45 6.79
N ILE A 88 5.14 -4.58 6.44
CA ILE A 88 4.89 -4.97 5.07
C ILE A 88 3.39 -4.88 4.80
N PHE A 89 3.01 -3.94 3.97
CA PHE A 89 1.65 -3.78 3.47
C PHE A 89 1.57 -4.53 2.15
N ASP A 90 0.84 -5.64 2.13
CA ASP A 90 0.80 -6.56 1.00
C ASP A 90 -0.59 -6.54 0.36
N ALA A 91 -0.73 -5.76 -0.69
CA ALA A 91 -1.97 -5.66 -1.47
C ALA A 91 -1.96 -6.60 -2.69
N GLY A 92 -0.99 -7.53 -2.74
CA GLY A 92 -0.86 -8.48 -3.84
C GLY A 92 0.36 -8.22 -4.70
N PHE A 93 0.48 -8.98 -5.77
CA PHE A 93 1.61 -8.89 -6.69
C PHE A 93 1.78 -7.46 -7.23
N GLU A 94 2.99 -6.92 -7.15
CA GLU A 94 3.36 -5.55 -7.55
C GLU A 94 2.72 -4.42 -6.72
N HIS A 95 2.01 -4.76 -5.63
CA HIS A 95 1.35 -3.78 -4.77
C HIS A 95 1.79 -3.93 -3.31
N THR A 96 3.07 -4.23 -3.08
CA THR A 96 3.65 -4.38 -1.75
C THR A 96 4.42 -3.13 -1.37
N MET A 97 4.19 -2.62 -0.17
CA MET A 97 4.95 -1.51 0.41
C MET A 97 5.64 -1.94 1.70
N THR A 98 6.82 -1.39 1.94
CA THR A 98 7.56 -1.60 3.19
C THR A 98 7.71 -0.27 3.92
N VAL A 99 7.44 -0.29 5.23
CA VAL A 99 7.58 0.89 6.08
C VAL A 99 8.55 0.53 7.20
N PRO A 100 9.78 1.10 7.20
CA PRO A 100 10.72 0.83 8.29
C PRO A 100 10.30 1.50 9.59
N SER A 101 10.76 0.94 10.72
CA SER A 101 10.55 1.59 12.01
C SER A 101 11.24 2.94 12.06
N SER A 102 10.65 3.89 12.79
CA SER A 102 11.11 5.28 12.83
C SER A 102 12.29 5.55 13.77
N GLU A 103 12.99 4.53 14.17
CA GLU A 103 14.19 4.68 15.03
C GLU A 103 15.49 4.59 14.27
#